data_ee08e351a85e722bf033b736e6b76c37
#
_entry.id   ee08e351a85e722bf033b736e6b76c37
#
_cell.length_a   1.000
_cell.length_b   1.000
_cell.length_c   1.000
_cell.angle_alpha   90.00
_cell.angle_beta   90.00
_cell.angle_gamma   90.00
#
_symmetry.space_group_name_H-M   'P 1'
#
loop_
_entity.id
_entity.type
_entity.pdbx_description
1 polymer ?
#
loop_
_entity_poly.entity_id
_entity_poly.type
_entity_poly.pdbx_seq_one_letter_code
_entity_poly.pdbx_strand_id
1 'polypeptide(L)'
;MFRQTSLAGRRPLSSATDPWDRGRFVAVADVIVKKLIESGVHFGHSASRWNPKMAPYIYARKNQLHIIDIRETVRGLLRARKYISQIVEGGSLVLFVGTKRQAGGVIEREALRCGMPFISERWLGG
;
A
#
# COMPACT_ATOMS: atom_id res chain seq x y z
N MET A 1 41.56 39.13 25.84
CA MET A 1 40.24 39.74 25.80
C MET A 1 39.46 39.00 24.71
N PHE A 2 38.90 37.80 25.05
CA PHE A 2 38.19 36.95 24.10
C PHE A 2 36.66 37.13 24.30
N ARG A 3 35.97 37.60 23.28
CA ARG A 3 34.52 37.69 23.24
C ARG A 3 33.92 36.32 22.99
N GLN A 4 33.19 35.80 23.98
CA GLN A 4 32.30 34.69 23.82
C GLN A 4 31.08 35.13 22.99
N THR A 5 30.94 34.59 21.79
CA THR A 5 29.72 34.69 20.99
C THR A 5 28.75 33.62 21.45
N SER A 6 27.67 34.10 22.06
CA SER A 6 26.52 33.34 22.54
C SER A 6 25.85 32.59 21.38
N LEU A 7 25.83 31.23 21.46
CA LEU A 7 24.98 30.36 20.64
C LEU A 7 23.58 30.29 21.29
N ALA A 8 22.82 31.37 21.19
CA ALA A 8 21.40 31.33 21.54
C ALA A 8 20.56 31.02 20.28
N GLY A 9 19.69 29.98 20.38
CA GLY A 9 18.51 29.88 19.55
C GLY A 9 18.48 28.77 18.52
N ARG A 10 18.73 27.52 18.90
CA ARG A 10 18.08 26.42 18.20
C ARG A 10 16.67 26.30 18.78
N ARG A 11 15.69 26.83 18.04
CA ARG A 11 14.27 26.53 18.33
C ARG A 11 14.10 25.01 18.25
N PRO A 12 13.46 24.35 19.25
CA PRO A 12 13.03 22.98 19.08
C PRO A 12 12.05 22.96 17.92
N LEU A 13 12.32 22.12 16.91
CA LEU A 13 11.38 21.80 15.84
C LEU A 13 10.13 21.23 16.54
N SER A 14 9.12 22.07 16.65
CA SER A 14 7.80 21.74 17.13
C SER A 14 7.26 20.58 16.29
N SER A 15 7.02 19.46 16.94
CA SER A 15 6.57 18.17 16.46
C SER A 15 5.13 18.13 15.93
N ALA A 16 4.66 19.18 15.26
CA ALA A 16 3.25 19.29 14.87
C ALA A 16 2.93 18.83 13.43
N THR A 17 3.91 18.39 12.66
CA THR A 17 3.70 18.04 11.24
C THR A 17 4.52 16.84 10.77
N ASP A 18 4.81 15.90 11.66
CA ASP A 18 5.36 14.62 11.24
C ASP A 18 4.21 13.76 10.67
N PRO A 19 4.15 13.53 9.34
CA PRO A 19 3.12 12.69 8.74
C PRO A 19 3.19 11.23 9.22
N TRP A 20 4.20 10.90 10.02
CA TRP A 20 4.49 9.58 10.57
C TRP A 20 4.21 9.47 12.07
N ASP A 21 3.44 10.38 12.65
CA ASP A 21 3.01 10.26 14.05
C ASP A 21 2.38 8.88 14.29
N ARG A 22 2.99 8.12 15.22
CA ARG A 22 2.61 6.73 15.52
C ARG A 22 1.12 6.59 15.84
N GLY A 23 0.53 7.54 16.54
CA GLY A 23 -0.89 7.49 16.90
C GLY A 23 -1.80 7.61 15.68
N ARG A 24 -1.50 8.50 14.75
CA ARG A 24 -2.23 8.64 13.48
C ARG A 24 -2.02 7.45 12.56
N PHE A 25 -0.80 6.88 12.56
CA PHE A 25 -0.48 5.70 11.76
C PHE A 25 -1.26 4.47 12.22
N VAL A 26 -1.38 4.24 13.52
CA VAL A 26 -2.17 3.13 14.10
C VAL A 26 -3.64 3.30 13.73
N ALA A 27 -4.22 4.47 13.92
CA ALA A 27 -5.63 4.73 13.58
C ALA A 27 -5.92 4.53 12.08
N VAL A 28 -5.03 4.97 11.19
CA VAL A 28 -5.18 4.75 9.73
C VAL A 28 -5.01 3.28 9.38
N ALA A 29 -4.08 2.57 10.03
CA ALA A 29 -3.89 1.13 9.80
C ALA A 29 -5.14 0.34 10.22
N ASP A 30 -5.77 0.65 11.35
CA ASP A 30 -6.98 -0.01 11.81
C ASP A 30 -8.16 0.20 10.85
N VAL A 31 -8.34 1.41 10.33
CA VAL A 31 -9.36 1.71 9.32
C VAL A 31 -9.11 0.95 8.02
N ILE A 32 -7.85 0.86 7.57
CA ILE A 32 -7.48 0.10 6.37
C ILE A 32 -7.75 -1.39 6.58
N VAL A 33 -7.32 -1.96 7.72
CA VAL A 33 -7.54 -3.37 8.06
C VAL A 33 -9.03 -3.70 8.07
N LYS A 34 -9.85 -2.86 8.69
CA LYS A 34 -11.31 -3.05 8.73
C LYS A 34 -11.90 -3.09 7.33
N LYS A 35 -11.58 -2.13 6.48
CA LYS A 35 -12.03 -2.07 5.08
C LYS A 35 -11.57 -3.28 4.25
N LEU A 36 -10.34 -3.75 4.46
CA LEU A 36 -9.81 -4.94 3.78
C LEU A 36 -10.58 -6.21 4.19
N ILE A 37 -10.92 -6.35 5.48
CA ILE A 37 -11.73 -7.46 5.99
C ILE A 37 -13.14 -7.41 5.41
N GLU A 38 -13.80 -6.27 5.43
CA GLU A 38 -15.12 -6.04 4.88
C GLU A 38 -15.19 -6.32 3.37
N SER A 39 -14.12 -5.99 2.64
CA SER A 39 -13.99 -6.29 1.21
C SER A 39 -13.67 -7.76 0.89
N GLY A 40 -13.48 -8.61 1.89
CA GLY A 40 -13.20 -10.03 1.71
C GLY A 40 -11.80 -10.37 1.18
N VAL A 41 -10.84 -9.44 1.24
CA VAL A 41 -9.47 -9.62 0.71
C VAL A 41 -8.70 -10.74 1.43
N HIS A 42 -9.12 -11.09 2.64
CA HIS A 42 -8.53 -12.18 3.43
C HIS A 42 -8.91 -13.58 2.97
N PHE A 43 -9.89 -13.74 2.08
CA PHE A 43 -10.24 -15.03 1.50
C PHE A 43 -9.27 -15.40 0.39
N GLY A 44 -8.54 -16.49 0.58
CA GLY A 44 -7.61 -17.05 -0.41
C GLY A 44 -8.23 -18.16 -1.24
N HIS A 45 -7.40 -18.98 -1.85
CA HIS A 45 -7.83 -20.13 -2.64
C HIS A 45 -8.22 -21.32 -1.76
N SER A 46 -8.96 -22.28 -2.37
CA SER A 46 -9.24 -23.56 -1.74
C SER A 46 -7.93 -24.34 -1.49
N ALA A 47 -7.93 -25.15 -0.45
CA ALA A 47 -6.76 -25.94 -0.07
C ALA A 47 -6.28 -26.91 -1.16
N SER A 48 -7.15 -27.30 -2.10
CA SER A 48 -6.81 -28.16 -3.23
C SER A 48 -6.16 -27.42 -4.41
N ARG A 49 -6.26 -26.07 -4.46
CA ARG A 49 -5.81 -25.25 -5.60
C ARG A 49 -4.86 -24.14 -5.19
N TRP A 50 -4.27 -24.23 -4.02
CA TRP A 50 -3.36 -23.21 -3.54
C TRP A 50 -1.92 -23.45 -4.04
N ASN A 51 -1.11 -22.40 -4.06
CA ASN A 51 0.31 -22.51 -4.36
C ASN A 51 1.09 -22.66 -3.04
N PRO A 52 1.93 -23.70 -2.86
CA PRO A 52 2.74 -23.88 -1.65
C PRO A 52 3.65 -22.71 -1.29
N LYS A 53 4.08 -21.91 -2.28
CA LYS A 53 4.87 -20.67 -2.06
C LYS A 53 4.10 -19.61 -1.28
N MET A 54 2.78 -19.73 -1.18
CA MET A 54 1.93 -18.84 -0.38
C MET A 54 1.90 -19.19 1.11
N ALA A 55 2.50 -20.31 1.52
CA ALA A 55 2.49 -20.74 2.92
C ALA A 55 2.86 -19.64 3.94
N PRO A 56 3.89 -18.79 3.72
CA PRO A 56 4.24 -17.72 4.65
C PRO A 56 3.17 -16.61 4.82
N TYR A 57 2.22 -16.53 3.88
CA TYR A 57 1.17 -15.50 3.84
C TYR A 57 -0.19 -16.02 4.31
N ILE A 58 -0.27 -17.31 4.69
CA ILE A 58 -1.51 -17.93 5.13
C ILE A 58 -1.58 -17.89 6.65
N TYR A 59 -2.62 -17.27 7.18
CA TYR A 59 -2.89 -17.22 8.60
C TYR A 59 -3.49 -18.52 9.14
N ALA A 60 -4.49 -19.06 8.43
CA ALA A 60 -5.21 -20.27 8.85
C ALA A 60 -5.92 -20.93 7.68
N ARG A 61 -6.47 -22.14 7.94
CA ARG A 61 -7.38 -22.84 7.03
C ARG A 61 -8.73 -23.00 7.72
N LYS A 62 -9.81 -22.56 7.07
CA LYS A 62 -11.18 -22.71 7.54
C LYS A 62 -12.07 -23.21 6.40
N ASN A 63 -12.86 -24.28 6.64
CA ASN A 63 -13.79 -24.83 5.65
C ASN A 63 -13.15 -25.07 4.28
N GLN A 64 -11.98 -25.72 4.25
CA GLN A 64 -11.18 -25.98 3.04
C GLN A 64 -10.72 -24.70 2.27
N LEU A 65 -10.87 -23.53 2.85
CA LEU A 65 -10.40 -22.27 2.30
C LEU A 65 -9.20 -21.76 3.12
N HIS A 66 -8.18 -21.28 2.44
CA HIS A 66 -7.07 -20.59 3.10
C HIS A 66 -7.46 -19.16 3.44
N ILE A 67 -7.09 -18.72 4.64
CA ILE A 67 -7.25 -17.34 5.09
C ILE A 67 -5.89 -16.66 5.02
N ILE A 68 -5.82 -15.57 4.28
CA ILE A 68 -4.58 -14.79 4.09
C ILE A 68 -4.34 -13.89 5.30
N ASP A 69 -3.08 -13.77 5.73
CA ASP A 69 -2.70 -12.86 6.80
C ASP A 69 -2.78 -11.39 6.30
N ILE A 70 -3.76 -10.67 6.85
CA ILE A 70 -3.97 -9.25 6.54
C ILE A 70 -2.79 -8.38 6.95
N ARG A 71 -2.05 -8.74 7.99
CA ARG A 71 -0.87 -8.00 8.43
C ARG A 71 0.19 -7.95 7.33
N GLU A 72 0.42 -9.08 6.66
CA GLU A 72 1.35 -9.14 5.53
C GLU A 72 0.82 -8.36 4.32
N THR A 73 -0.49 -8.40 4.08
CA THR A 73 -1.13 -7.60 3.03
C THR A 73 -0.94 -6.10 3.27
N VAL A 74 -1.17 -5.62 4.50
CA VAL A 74 -0.97 -4.20 4.86
C VAL A 74 0.51 -3.81 4.75
N ARG A 75 1.43 -4.64 5.22
CA ARG A 75 2.88 -4.41 5.06
C ARG A 75 3.28 -4.29 3.59
N GLY A 76 2.77 -5.19 2.73
CA GLY A 76 2.97 -5.15 1.29
C GLY A 76 2.45 -3.87 0.66
N LEU A 77 1.25 -3.45 1.03
CA LEU A 77 0.61 -2.22 0.54
C LEU A 77 1.42 -0.96 0.91
N LEU A 78 1.91 -0.88 2.13
CA LEU A 78 2.74 0.24 2.58
C LEU A 78 4.09 0.29 1.85
N ARG A 79 4.73 -0.86 1.63
CA ARG A 79 5.96 -0.96 0.84
C ARG A 79 5.72 -0.51 -0.60
N ALA A 80 4.66 -1.00 -1.24
CA ALA A 80 4.28 -0.63 -2.60
C ALA A 80 4.02 0.87 -2.72
N ARG A 81 3.26 1.44 -1.79
CA ARG A 81 3.00 2.89 -1.76
C ARG A 81 4.30 3.70 -1.69
N LYS A 82 5.20 3.35 -0.78
CA LYS A 82 6.50 4.03 -0.64
C LYS A 82 7.32 3.94 -1.93
N TYR A 83 7.38 2.76 -2.52
CA TYR A 83 8.13 2.51 -3.76
C TYR A 83 7.57 3.31 -4.93
N ILE A 84 6.25 3.32 -5.11
CA ILE A 84 5.59 4.09 -6.17
C ILE A 84 5.84 5.60 -5.98
N SER A 85 5.75 6.12 -4.74
CA SER A 85 6.06 7.53 -4.47
C SER A 85 7.48 7.89 -4.92
N GLN A 86 8.47 7.06 -4.59
CA GLN A 86 9.86 7.29 -4.99
C GLN A 86 10.06 7.29 -6.51
N ILE A 87 9.37 6.38 -7.23
CA ILE A 87 9.45 6.31 -8.69
C ILE A 87 8.84 7.56 -9.33
N VAL A 88 7.68 7.99 -8.84
CA VAL A 88 6.97 9.17 -9.38
C VAL A 88 7.71 10.47 -9.06
N GLU A 89 8.31 10.58 -7.87
CA GLU A 89 9.18 11.71 -7.51
C GLU A 89 10.40 11.81 -8.45
N GLY A 90 10.90 10.67 -8.95
CA GLY A 90 11.94 10.60 -9.98
C GLY A 90 11.47 10.94 -11.40
N GLY A 91 10.21 11.34 -11.58
CA GLY A 91 9.64 11.68 -12.90
C GLY A 91 9.27 10.49 -13.78
N SER A 92 9.27 9.27 -13.23
CA SER A 92 8.91 8.07 -13.99
C SER A 92 7.40 7.89 -14.11
N LEU A 93 6.97 7.28 -15.23
CA LEU A 93 5.57 6.95 -15.45
C LEU A 93 5.23 5.58 -14.84
N VAL A 94 4.02 5.46 -14.32
CA VAL A 94 3.45 4.21 -13.81
C VAL A 94 2.33 3.75 -14.73
N LEU A 95 2.50 2.58 -15.35
CA LEU A 95 1.45 1.96 -16.15
C LEU A 95 0.49 1.17 -15.26
N PHE A 96 -0.78 1.56 -15.26
CA PHE A 96 -1.84 0.84 -14.57
C PHE A 96 -2.39 -0.28 -15.46
N VAL A 97 -2.38 -1.52 -14.97
CA VAL A 97 -2.90 -2.68 -15.70
C VAL A 97 -3.99 -3.36 -14.89
N GLY A 98 -5.19 -3.44 -15.44
CA GLY A 98 -6.32 -4.09 -14.80
C GLY A 98 -7.27 -4.71 -15.81
N THR A 99 -6.86 -5.81 -16.42
CA THR A 99 -7.63 -6.50 -17.47
C THR A 99 -8.78 -7.35 -16.92
N LYS A 100 -8.85 -7.52 -15.60
CA LYS A 100 -9.97 -8.23 -14.96
C LYS A 100 -11.22 -7.34 -15.01
N ARG A 101 -12.34 -7.91 -15.47
CA ARG A 101 -13.61 -7.21 -15.66
C ARG A 101 -14.04 -6.34 -14.47
N GLN A 102 -13.84 -6.84 -13.24
CA GLN A 102 -14.17 -6.13 -12.02
C GLN A 102 -13.21 -4.97 -11.69
N ALA A 103 -11.98 -5.02 -12.20
CA ALA A 103 -10.95 -4.01 -11.93
C ALA A 103 -10.92 -2.89 -12.97
N GLY A 104 -11.37 -3.15 -14.22
CA GLY A 104 -11.22 -2.23 -15.36
C GLY A 104 -11.68 -0.81 -15.05
N GLY A 105 -12.92 -0.63 -14.65
CA GLY A 105 -13.47 0.71 -14.38
C GLY A 105 -12.82 1.43 -13.19
N VAL A 106 -12.27 0.70 -12.22
CA VAL A 106 -11.52 1.29 -11.10
C VAL A 106 -10.16 1.77 -11.58
N ILE A 107 -9.46 0.93 -12.34
CA ILE A 107 -8.14 1.24 -12.90
C ILE A 107 -8.21 2.47 -13.81
N GLU A 108 -9.16 2.51 -14.73
CA GLU A 108 -9.38 3.64 -15.62
C GLU A 108 -9.58 4.94 -14.84
N ARG A 109 -10.53 4.97 -13.92
CA ARG A 109 -10.84 6.15 -13.12
C ARG A 109 -9.64 6.65 -12.33
N GLU A 110 -8.92 5.76 -11.65
CA GLU A 110 -7.78 6.16 -10.82
C GLU A 110 -6.56 6.57 -11.66
N ALA A 111 -6.33 5.93 -12.78
CA ALA A 111 -5.26 6.30 -13.70
C ALA A 111 -5.51 7.67 -14.35
N LEU A 112 -6.73 7.94 -14.81
CA LEU A 112 -7.12 9.26 -15.33
C LEU A 112 -6.97 10.35 -14.26
N ARG A 113 -7.33 10.06 -13.01
CA ARG A 113 -7.16 10.99 -11.89
C ARG A 113 -5.70 11.37 -11.65
N CYS A 114 -4.77 10.44 -11.89
CA CYS A 114 -3.33 10.66 -11.74
C CYS A 114 -2.64 11.17 -13.02
N GLY A 115 -3.33 11.20 -14.15
CA GLY A 115 -2.72 11.49 -15.46
C GLY A 115 -1.71 10.43 -15.92
N MET A 116 -1.88 9.17 -15.50
CA MET A 116 -0.98 8.07 -15.81
C MET A 116 -1.59 7.14 -16.87
N PRO A 117 -0.76 6.47 -17.70
CA PRO A 117 -1.24 5.52 -18.71
C PRO A 117 -1.86 4.29 -18.07
N PHE A 118 -2.88 3.71 -18.74
CA PHE A 118 -3.56 2.51 -18.24
C PHE A 118 -3.98 1.55 -19.36
N ILE A 119 -4.18 0.29 -18.97
CA ILE A 119 -4.78 -0.76 -19.80
C ILE A 119 -5.86 -1.44 -18.96
N SER A 120 -7.12 -1.27 -19.35
CA SER A 120 -8.27 -1.78 -18.62
C SER A 120 -8.98 -2.94 -19.30
N GLU A 121 -8.78 -3.14 -20.61
CA GLU A 121 -9.47 -4.18 -21.36
C GLU A 121 -8.56 -5.37 -21.68
N ARG A 122 -7.93 -5.39 -22.84
CA ARG A 122 -7.11 -6.49 -23.31
C ARG A 122 -5.63 -6.12 -23.37
N TRP A 123 -4.78 -6.94 -22.78
CA TRP A 123 -3.34 -6.85 -23.02
C TRP A 123 -3.02 -7.37 -24.42
N LEU A 124 -2.40 -6.54 -25.27
CA LEU A 124 -2.12 -6.85 -26.67
C LEU A 124 -0.78 -7.53 -26.90
N GLY A 125 -0.24 -8.15 -25.91
CA GLY A 125 1.05 -8.81 -25.98
C GLY A 125 2.18 -7.93 -25.42
N GLY A 126 3.38 -8.45 -25.40
CA GLY A 126 4.55 -7.75 -24.85
C GLY A 126 5.83 -8.43 -25.26
#